data_10a2e2eb3e75fb0c7df4baa3a7f9e971
#
_entry.id   10a2e2eb3e75fb0c7df4baa3a7f9e971
#
_cell.length_a   1.000
_cell.length_b   1.000
_cell.length_c   1.000
_cell.angle_alpha   90.00
_cell.angle_beta   90.00
_cell.angle_gamma   90.00
#
_symmetry.space_group_name_H-M   'P 1'
#
loop_
_entity.id
_entity.type
_entity.pdbx_description
1 polymer ?
#
loop_
_entity_poly.entity_id
_entity_poly.type
_entity_poly.pdbx_seq_one_letter_code
_entity_poly.pdbx_strand_id
1 'polypeptide(L)'
;MSLKIIKVFSVDYNKTGMFTNVTGFSSHEKFSECGTFTLSLGFQTDDTFLKIGTIINVEDFYGIVEKVTVNNDGYTLNGYTLEHMLYNRCHYKYYKYTCPKDFCEAYEENRRDSKVLISTESSELWEKPFSKPYEYDGGNFYSELMEICKAEGLGVKSRILQYGGEVGLAVGLFIYKGEDLSISTSEDCVFFSPDRKNMKDAEIKVDVANKKDVCFVKGKCIDGSYLIVRVGADESPSTREMFLDKTNEEQRQASETKDENSNVVYRTPEETLAEYKIRLYNFGVDALNSSKIVESATMSVVATGYGEKYRLGDLVRCQDKKIGLDVVMTVKQYDIEIDRNGDNRYVRLGDSKAVGE
;
A
#
# COMPACT_ATOMS: atom_id res chain seq x y z
N MET A 1 4.19 -30.85 15.88
CA MET A 1 4.99 -29.65 15.58
C MET A 1 4.64 -28.59 16.62
N SER A 2 5.63 -28.04 17.33
CA SER A 2 5.38 -26.95 18.27
C SER A 2 5.07 -25.70 17.45
N LEU A 3 3.84 -25.21 17.50
CA LEU A 3 3.47 -23.93 16.93
C LEU A 3 4.33 -22.84 17.59
N LYS A 4 4.83 -21.91 16.77
CA LYS A 4 5.82 -20.92 17.16
C LYS A 4 5.33 -20.05 18.32
N ILE A 5 6.23 -19.64 19.16
CA ILE A 5 5.99 -18.60 20.17
C ILE A 5 5.76 -17.28 19.42
N ILE A 6 4.64 -16.62 19.70
CA ILE A 6 4.32 -15.32 19.12
C ILE A 6 4.64 -14.25 20.15
N LYS A 7 5.53 -13.32 19.81
CA LYS A 7 5.83 -12.14 20.63
C LYS A 7 4.67 -11.17 20.57
N VAL A 8 4.36 -10.53 21.67
CA VAL A 8 3.29 -9.54 21.76
C VAL A 8 3.76 -8.31 22.52
N PHE A 9 3.15 -7.17 22.18
CA PHE A 9 3.41 -5.87 22.81
C PHE A 9 2.07 -5.27 23.26
N SER A 10 2.02 -4.73 24.48
CA SER A 10 0.81 -4.09 24.98
C SER A 10 0.45 -2.84 24.19
N VAL A 11 -0.81 -2.44 24.30
CA VAL A 11 -1.39 -1.25 23.61
C VAL A 11 -0.60 0.04 23.88
N ASP A 12 -0.04 0.17 25.08
CA ASP A 12 0.76 1.31 25.53
C ASP A 12 2.26 1.13 25.24
N TYR A 13 2.65 0.01 24.59
CA TYR A 13 4.03 -0.38 24.25
C TYR A 13 4.97 -0.52 25.48
N ASN A 14 4.43 -0.61 26.69
CA ASN A 14 5.23 -0.67 27.91
C ASN A 14 5.51 -2.11 28.37
N LYS A 15 4.79 -3.08 27.83
CA LYS A 15 4.94 -4.50 28.20
C LYS A 15 5.14 -5.35 26.96
N THR A 16 6.00 -6.33 27.11
CA THR A 16 6.19 -7.40 26.14
C THR A 16 5.79 -8.73 26.75
N GLY A 17 5.27 -9.63 25.94
CA GLY A 17 4.85 -10.96 26.35
C GLY A 17 4.93 -11.96 25.21
N MET A 18 4.37 -13.14 25.43
CA MET A 18 4.36 -14.21 24.43
C MET A 18 3.06 -15.01 24.52
N PHE A 19 2.47 -15.31 23.36
CA PHE A 19 1.45 -16.34 23.27
C PHE A 19 2.12 -17.70 23.01
N THR A 20 1.79 -18.69 23.82
CA THR A 20 2.40 -20.03 23.77
C THR A 20 1.43 -21.13 23.32
N ASN A 21 0.12 -20.90 23.47
CA ASN A 21 -0.92 -21.84 23.06
C ASN A 21 -1.53 -21.46 21.71
N VAL A 22 -0.66 -21.32 20.70
CA VAL A 22 -1.06 -20.96 19.34
C VAL A 22 -1.58 -22.20 18.62
N THR A 23 -2.80 -22.13 18.09
CA THR A 23 -3.44 -23.21 17.35
C THR A 23 -3.45 -22.97 15.83
N GLY A 24 -3.34 -21.71 15.40
CA GLY A 24 -3.23 -21.34 14.00
C GLY A 24 -2.85 -19.88 13.81
N PHE A 25 -2.17 -19.57 12.71
CA PHE A 25 -1.85 -18.21 12.29
C PHE A 25 -1.94 -18.13 10.77
N SER A 26 -2.62 -17.09 10.29
CA SER A 26 -2.59 -16.72 8.89
C SER A 26 -2.36 -15.22 8.74
N SER A 27 -1.55 -14.84 7.75
CA SER A 27 -1.35 -13.45 7.38
C SER A 27 -1.29 -13.27 5.87
N HIS A 28 -1.71 -12.10 5.42
CA HIS A 28 -1.70 -11.66 4.04
C HIS A 28 -1.04 -10.27 4.00
N GLU A 29 0.26 -10.21 3.83
CA GLU A 29 0.98 -8.95 3.64
C GLU A 29 0.88 -8.51 2.20
N LYS A 30 0.67 -7.20 1.95
CA LYS A 30 0.51 -6.62 0.62
C LYS A 30 1.48 -5.48 0.40
N PHE A 31 1.91 -5.28 -0.85
CA PHE A 31 2.93 -4.29 -1.20
C PHE A 31 2.44 -2.84 -1.01
N SER A 32 1.33 -2.47 -1.65
CA SER A 32 0.82 -1.09 -1.65
C SER A 32 -0.54 -0.98 -0.95
N GLU A 33 -0.85 -1.91 -0.06
CA GLU A 33 -2.10 -1.98 0.68
C GLU A 33 -1.84 -2.55 2.07
N CYS A 34 -2.76 -2.28 3.00
CA CYS A 34 -2.70 -2.89 4.31
C CYS A 34 -2.94 -4.40 4.24
N GLY A 35 -2.10 -5.15 4.91
CA GLY A 35 -2.29 -6.58 5.10
C GLY A 35 -3.28 -6.91 6.21
N THR A 36 -3.64 -8.19 6.30
CA THR A 36 -4.54 -8.72 7.35
C THR A 36 -3.94 -9.93 8.02
N PHE A 37 -4.39 -10.24 9.22
CA PHE A 37 -4.04 -11.49 9.88
C PHE A 37 -5.19 -12.07 10.70
N THR A 38 -5.09 -13.37 10.95
CA THR A 38 -5.91 -14.11 11.92
C THR A 38 -5.00 -14.97 12.77
N LEU A 39 -5.13 -14.85 14.09
CA LEU A 39 -4.40 -15.65 15.07
C LEU A 39 -5.39 -16.41 15.94
N SER A 40 -5.30 -17.73 15.93
CA SER A 40 -6.09 -18.63 16.77
C SER A 40 -5.27 -19.13 17.95
N LEU A 41 -5.82 -18.99 19.14
CA LEU A 41 -5.19 -19.36 20.40
C LEU A 41 -6.11 -20.29 21.19
N GLY A 42 -5.56 -21.32 21.82
CA GLY A 42 -6.26 -21.97 22.94
C GLY A 42 -6.39 -21.02 24.13
N PHE A 43 -7.08 -21.46 25.18
CA PHE A 43 -7.22 -20.64 26.39
C PHE A 43 -5.84 -20.25 26.96
N GLN A 44 -5.69 -18.98 27.27
CA GLN A 44 -4.49 -18.41 27.87
C GLN A 44 -4.68 -18.23 29.37
N THR A 45 -3.60 -18.38 30.12
CA THR A 45 -3.58 -18.12 31.57
C THR A 45 -3.44 -16.64 31.89
N ASP A 46 -2.87 -15.87 30.95
CA ASP A 46 -2.71 -14.40 31.01
C ASP A 46 -3.50 -13.74 29.89
N ASP A 47 -4.47 -12.90 30.23
CA ASP A 47 -5.33 -12.14 29.33
C ASP A 47 -4.84 -10.71 29.06
N THR A 48 -3.70 -10.33 29.64
CA THR A 48 -3.14 -8.97 29.53
C THR A 48 -3.02 -8.50 28.08
N PHE A 49 -2.70 -9.41 27.16
CA PHE A 49 -2.50 -9.13 25.74
C PHE A 49 -3.70 -9.51 24.86
N LEU A 50 -4.80 -10.00 25.42
CA LEU A 50 -6.03 -10.33 24.68
C LEU A 50 -6.92 -9.09 24.52
N LYS A 51 -6.37 -8.02 23.96
CA LYS A 51 -7.02 -6.69 23.85
C LYS A 51 -6.85 -6.11 22.46
N ILE A 52 -7.83 -5.30 22.07
CA ILE A 52 -7.73 -4.46 20.87
C ILE A 52 -6.54 -3.49 21.04
N GLY A 53 -5.75 -3.30 19.98
CA GLY A 53 -4.55 -2.49 19.99
C GLY A 53 -3.27 -3.24 20.41
N THR A 54 -3.37 -4.50 20.86
CA THR A 54 -2.18 -5.34 21.08
C THR A 54 -1.46 -5.56 19.74
N ILE A 55 -0.13 -5.40 19.73
CA ILE A 55 0.68 -5.72 18.57
C ILE A 55 1.21 -7.14 18.69
N ILE A 56 1.10 -7.91 17.63
CA ILE A 56 1.69 -9.23 17.48
C ILE A 56 2.92 -9.16 16.57
N ASN A 57 3.90 -10.03 16.84
CA ASN A 57 5.04 -10.25 15.97
C ASN A 57 5.24 -11.73 15.70
N VAL A 58 5.20 -12.11 14.45
CA VAL A 58 5.49 -13.46 13.96
C VAL A 58 6.62 -13.33 12.92
N GLU A 59 7.84 -13.67 13.33
CA GLU A 59 9.03 -13.45 12.51
C GLU A 59 9.18 -11.97 12.13
N ASP A 60 9.11 -11.64 10.81
CA ASP A 60 9.17 -10.27 10.31
C ASP A 60 7.78 -9.62 10.16
N PHE A 61 6.71 -10.39 10.37
CA PHE A 61 5.34 -9.87 10.33
C PHE A 61 5.01 -9.13 11.62
N TYR A 62 4.46 -7.93 11.50
CA TYR A 62 3.89 -7.15 12.61
C TYR A 62 2.44 -6.78 12.31
N GLY A 63 1.54 -7.11 13.25
CA GLY A 63 0.12 -6.79 13.12
C GLY A 63 -0.46 -6.17 14.39
N ILE A 64 -1.49 -5.34 14.23
CA ILE A 64 -2.27 -4.76 15.32
C ILE A 64 -3.63 -5.43 15.40
N VAL A 65 -4.02 -5.85 16.61
CA VAL A 65 -5.30 -6.52 16.90
C VAL A 65 -6.42 -5.48 16.87
N GLU A 66 -7.41 -5.70 16.01
CA GLU A 66 -8.62 -4.86 15.91
C GLU A 66 -9.89 -5.59 16.35
N LYS A 67 -9.84 -6.91 16.45
CA LYS A 67 -10.96 -7.72 16.90
C LYS A 67 -10.49 -8.91 17.70
N VAL A 68 -11.13 -9.14 18.85
CA VAL A 68 -10.97 -10.32 19.69
C VAL A 68 -12.30 -11.05 19.75
N THR A 69 -12.29 -12.34 19.43
CA THR A 69 -13.45 -13.22 19.55
C THR A 69 -13.11 -14.36 20.50
N VAL A 70 -14.01 -14.69 21.39
CA VAL A 70 -13.89 -15.82 22.34
C VAL A 70 -14.94 -16.86 21.99
N ASN A 71 -14.55 -18.10 21.91
CA ASN A 71 -15.43 -19.25 21.67
C ASN A 71 -15.08 -20.42 22.60
N ASN A 72 -15.71 -21.56 22.40
CA ASN A 72 -15.50 -22.75 23.24
C ASN A 72 -14.10 -23.37 23.09
N ASP A 73 -13.37 -23.02 22.02
CA ASP A 73 -12.05 -23.58 21.72
C ASP A 73 -10.90 -22.65 22.14
N GLY A 74 -11.21 -21.39 22.49
CA GLY A 74 -10.23 -20.38 22.87
C GLY A 74 -10.51 -19.00 22.28
N TYR A 75 -9.47 -18.34 21.76
CA TYR A 75 -9.52 -16.97 21.25
C TYR A 75 -9.16 -16.91 19.77
N THR A 76 -9.82 -16.01 19.04
CA THR A 76 -9.43 -15.61 17.68
C THR A 76 -9.19 -14.12 17.68
N LEU A 77 -7.95 -13.73 17.32
CA LEU A 77 -7.53 -12.34 17.16
C LEU A 77 -7.45 -12.05 15.66
N ASN A 78 -8.13 -10.98 15.22
CA ASN A 78 -8.05 -10.52 13.84
C ASN A 78 -7.54 -9.08 13.83
N GLY A 79 -6.81 -8.73 12.79
CA GLY A 79 -6.28 -7.38 12.66
C GLY A 79 -5.59 -7.14 11.33
N TYR A 80 -4.82 -6.08 11.32
CA TYR A 80 -4.16 -5.54 10.13
C TYR A 80 -2.66 -5.37 10.39
N THR A 81 -1.88 -5.17 9.34
CA THR A 81 -0.50 -4.69 9.45
C THR A 81 -0.47 -3.29 10.07
N LEU A 82 0.69 -2.88 10.61
CA LEU A 82 0.78 -1.68 11.46
C LEU A 82 0.49 -0.37 10.72
N GLU A 83 0.55 -0.34 9.40
CA GLU A 83 0.17 0.81 8.56
C GLU A 83 -1.29 1.23 8.83
N HIS A 84 -2.13 0.28 9.24
CA HIS A 84 -3.53 0.55 9.61
C HIS A 84 -3.66 1.58 10.75
N MET A 85 -2.64 1.75 11.58
CA MET A 85 -2.66 2.76 12.64
C MET A 85 -2.83 4.18 12.12
N LEU A 86 -2.46 4.44 10.86
CA LEU A 86 -2.69 5.72 10.18
C LEU A 86 -4.17 5.96 9.87
N TYR A 87 -4.99 4.91 9.81
CA TYR A 87 -6.42 5.03 9.56
C TYR A 87 -7.14 5.91 10.60
N ASN A 88 -6.62 5.95 11.82
CA ASN A 88 -7.15 6.77 12.91
C ASN A 88 -6.56 8.20 12.93
N ARG A 89 -5.89 8.63 11.86
CA ARG A 89 -5.24 9.94 11.76
C ARG A 89 -5.73 10.70 10.55
N CYS A 90 -6.28 11.89 10.81
CA CYS A 90 -6.78 12.80 9.79
C CYS A 90 -6.15 14.18 9.95
N HIS A 91 -6.12 14.93 8.86
CA HIS A 91 -5.83 16.36 8.85
C HIS A 91 -6.99 17.12 8.22
N TYR A 92 -7.03 18.41 8.49
CA TYR A 92 -8.04 19.36 7.96
C TYR A 92 -7.41 20.50 7.17
N LYS A 93 -6.10 20.39 6.90
CA LYS A 93 -5.33 21.37 6.13
C LYS A 93 -5.18 20.88 4.68
N TYR A 94 -4.95 21.83 3.79
CA TYR A 94 -4.50 21.52 2.44
C TYR A 94 -3.02 21.14 2.46
N TYR A 95 -2.71 20.02 1.87
CA TYR A 95 -1.34 19.56 1.62
C TYR A 95 -1.12 19.26 0.15
N LYS A 96 0.09 19.53 -0.30
CA LYS A 96 0.58 19.20 -1.63
C LYS A 96 1.86 18.38 -1.47
N TYR A 97 1.78 17.13 -1.80
CA TYR A 97 2.90 16.20 -1.71
C TYR A 97 3.57 16.06 -3.08
N THR A 98 4.83 16.38 -3.17
CA THR A 98 5.66 16.27 -4.39
C THR A 98 6.70 15.17 -4.27
N CYS A 99 7.00 14.72 -3.06
CA CYS A 99 7.92 13.64 -2.72
C CYS A 99 7.53 13.00 -1.36
N PRO A 100 8.10 11.85 -0.98
CA PRO A 100 7.82 11.21 0.30
C PRO A 100 8.05 12.09 1.53
N LYS A 101 9.05 12.98 1.49
CA LYS A 101 9.36 13.94 2.55
C LYS A 101 8.15 14.81 2.91
N ASP A 102 7.46 15.37 1.90
CA ASP A 102 6.32 16.26 2.13
C ASP A 102 5.21 15.56 2.91
N PHE A 103 4.94 14.29 2.58
CA PHE A 103 3.98 13.46 3.31
C PHE A 103 4.41 13.20 4.75
N CYS A 104 5.70 12.84 4.95
CA CYS A 104 6.23 12.56 6.27
C CYS A 104 6.20 13.79 7.17
N GLU A 105 6.55 14.98 6.64
CA GLU A 105 6.50 16.25 7.37
C GLU A 105 5.06 16.66 7.73
N ALA A 106 4.11 16.49 6.79
CA ALA A 106 2.69 16.74 7.06
C ALA A 106 2.13 15.81 8.14
N TYR A 107 2.51 14.53 8.12
CA TYR A 107 2.14 13.59 9.17
C TYR A 107 2.76 13.98 10.52
N GLU A 108 4.05 14.33 10.56
CA GLU A 108 4.74 14.73 11.79
C GLU A 108 4.09 15.97 12.42
N GLU A 109 3.67 16.95 11.61
CA GLU A 109 2.94 18.14 12.08
C GLU A 109 1.60 17.76 12.74
N ASN A 110 0.93 16.70 12.28
CA ASN A 110 -0.38 16.24 12.77
C ASN A 110 -0.32 15.04 13.70
N ARG A 111 0.86 14.49 13.96
CA ARG A 111 1.08 13.24 14.72
C ARG A 111 0.51 13.30 16.14
N ARG A 112 0.47 14.48 16.77
CA ARG A 112 0.13 14.65 18.18
C ARG A 112 1.03 13.76 19.04
N ASP A 113 0.47 13.03 20.02
CA ASP A 113 1.23 12.12 20.90
C ASP A 113 1.33 10.68 20.35
N SER A 114 1.14 10.48 19.05
CA SER A 114 1.24 9.16 18.43
C SER A 114 2.68 8.64 18.49
N LYS A 115 2.83 7.37 18.85
CA LYS A 115 4.12 6.65 18.81
C LYS A 115 4.42 6.05 17.42
N VAL A 116 3.71 6.49 16.38
CA VAL A 116 3.96 6.10 15.00
C VAL A 116 4.90 7.13 14.37
N LEU A 117 5.98 6.66 13.77
CA LEU A 117 6.96 7.45 13.04
C LEU A 117 6.93 7.02 11.58
N ILE A 118 6.96 7.96 10.65
CA ILE A 118 7.00 7.67 9.21
C ILE A 118 8.30 8.23 8.64
N SER A 119 8.96 7.42 7.79
CA SER A 119 10.17 7.79 7.07
C SER A 119 10.28 6.97 5.79
N THR A 120 11.36 7.15 5.05
CA THR A 120 11.73 6.27 3.93
C THR A 120 12.77 5.26 4.36
N GLU A 121 12.82 4.11 3.69
CA GLU A 121 13.84 3.08 3.95
C GLU A 121 15.23 3.54 3.50
N SER A 122 15.31 4.35 2.43
CA SER A 122 16.57 4.93 1.94
C SER A 122 16.52 6.45 1.87
N SER A 123 17.68 7.09 2.05
CA SER A 123 17.81 8.55 1.89
C SER A 123 17.57 9.02 0.47
N GLU A 124 17.84 8.19 -0.53
CA GLU A 124 17.61 8.50 -1.94
C GLU A 124 16.11 8.67 -2.27
N LEU A 125 15.24 7.94 -1.56
CA LEU A 125 13.81 8.02 -1.75
C LEU A 125 13.20 9.26 -1.07
N TRP A 126 13.85 9.81 -0.05
CA TRP A 126 13.32 10.87 0.82
C TRP A 126 12.83 12.11 0.05
N GLU A 127 13.66 12.62 -0.87
CA GLU A 127 13.35 13.79 -1.71
C GLU A 127 13.11 13.42 -3.18
N LYS A 128 12.92 12.13 -3.49
CA LYS A 128 12.65 11.70 -4.85
C LYS A 128 11.29 12.18 -5.31
N PRO A 129 11.21 12.98 -6.39
CA PRO A 129 9.94 13.49 -6.86
C PRO A 129 8.98 12.36 -7.27
N PHE A 130 7.71 12.53 -6.93
CA PHE A 130 6.63 11.71 -7.46
C PHE A 130 6.41 11.98 -8.96
N SER A 131 5.73 11.09 -9.64
CA SER A 131 5.38 11.24 -11.05
C SER A 131 4.48 12.46 -11.31
N LYS A 132 3.69 12.84 -10.29
CA LYS A 132 2.85 14.05 -10.26
C LYS A 132 2.67 14.53 -8.81
N PRO A 133 2.32 15.81 -8.60
CA PRO A 133 1.90 16.26 -7.27
C PRO A 133 0.58 15.61 -6.84
N TYR A 134 0.47 15.28 -5.54
CA TYR A 134 -0.77 14.82 -4.90
C TYR A 134 -1.27 15.92 -3.98
N GLU A 135 -2.54 16.31 -4.14
CA GLU A 135 -3.13 17.45 -3.46
C GLU A 135 -4.38 17.00 -2.71
N TYR A 136 -4.42 17.30 -1.40
CA TYR A 136 -5.52 16.95 -0.51
C TYR A 136 -5.94 18.16 0.31
N ASP A 137 -7.24 18.44 0.34
CA ASP A 137 -7.85 19.50 1.15
C ASP A 137 -8.62 18.86 2.31
N GLY A 138 -7.87 18.43 3.32
CA GLY A 138 -8.35 17.54 4.36
C GLY A 138 -8.44 16.09 3.93
N GLY A 139 -8.12 15.17 4.84
CA GLY A 139 -8.14 13.76 4.51
C GLY A 139 -7.63 12.84 5.61
N ASN A 140 -7.49 11.57 5.24
CA ASN A 140 -7.01 10.51 6.10
C ASN A 140 -5.63 10.07 5.63
N PHE A 141 -4.63 10.15 6.50
CA PHE A 141 -3.24 9.81 6.15
C PHE A 141 -3.06 8.40 5.62
N TYR A 142 -3.84 7.42 6.10
CA TYR A 142 -3.77 6.07 5.57
C TYR A 142 -4.20 6.01 4.10
N SER A 143 -5.36 6.59 3.79
CA SER A 143 -5.91 6.55 2.43
C SER A 143 -4.99 7.26 1.44
N GLU A 144 -4.44 8.42 1.83
CA GLU A 144 -3.50 9.19 1.02
C GLU A 144 -2.20 8.44 0.78
N LEU A 145 -1.61 7.86 1.85
CA LEU A 145 -0.38 7.07 1.71
C LEU A 145 -0.57 5.87 0.78
N MET A 146 -1.68 5.13 0.93
CA MET A 146 -1.94 3.95 0.10
C MET A 146 -2.20 4.33 -1.36
N GLU A 147 -2.91 5.44 -1.61
CA GLU A 147 -3.10 5.98 -2.97
C GLU A 147 -1.77 6.34 -3.62
N ILE A 148 -0.92 7.09 -2.92
CA ILE A 148 0.42 7.49 -3.40
C ILE A 148 1.28 6.25 -3.65
N CYS A 149 1.35 5.33 -2.68
CA CYS A 149 2.15 4.12 -2.81
C CYS A 149 1.72 3.28 -4.02
N LYS A 150 0.42 3.12 -4.23
CA LYS A 150 -0.11 2.38 -5.38
C LYS A 150 0.22 3.06 -6.71
N ALA A 151 0.10 4.39 -6.79
CA ALA A 151 0.36 5.14 -8.01
C ALA A 151 1.85 5.21 -8.35
N GLU A 152 2.73 5.32 -7.34
CA GLU A 152 4.18 5.48 -7.50
C GLU A 152 4.96 4.16 -7.46
N GLY A 153 4.27 3.02 -7.29
CA GLY A 153 4.91 1.72 -7.16
C GLY A 153 5.80 1.62 -5.90
N LEU A 154 5.29 2.15 -4.79
CA LEU A 154 5.93 2.12 -3.48
C LEU A 154 5.21 1.16 -2.53
N GLY A 155 5.89 0.73 -1.50
CA GLY A 155 5.34 -0.05 -0.40
C GLY A 155 5.62 0.60 0.95
N VAL A 156 4.99 0.07 1.99
CA VAL A 156 5.25 0.48 3.37
C VAL A 156 5.67 -0.76 4.17
N LYS A 157 6.80 -0.67 4.85
CA LYS A 157 7.30 -1.70 5.75
C LYS A 157 7.21 -1.20 7.18
N SER A 158 6.65 -2.00 8.05
CA SER A 158 6.51 -1.66 9.46
C SER A 158 7.49 -2.43 10.34
N ARG A 159 7.94 -1.81 11.40
CA ARG A 159 8.75 -2.46 12.46
C ARG A 159 8.57 -1.76 13.80
N ILE A 160 8.89 -2.47 14.86
CA ILE A 160 8.95 -1.88 16.20
C ILE A 160 10.35 -1.29 16.41
N LEU A 161 10.39 -0.03 16.80
CA LEU A 161 11.61 0.71 17.12
C LEU A 161 11.77 0.77 18.65
N GLN A 162 12.99 0.54 19.13
CA GLN A 162 13.35 0.75 20.53
C GLN A 162 14.10 2.07 20.68
N TYR A 163 13.62 2.94 21.56
CA TYR A 163 14.26 4.22 21.86
C TYR A 163 14.93 4.18 23.24
N GLY A 164 16.25 4.40 23.28
CA GLY A 164 17.02 4.63 24.52
C GLY A 164 16.94 3.48 25.53
N GLY A 165 17.79 3.47 26.53
CA GLY A 165 17.90 2.39 27.53
C GLY A 165 16.71 2.22 28.50
N GLU A 166 15.65 3.00 28.38
CA GLU A 166 14.37 2.81 29.06
C GLU A 166 13.28 2.55 28.02
N VAL A 167 12.37 1.62 28.37
CA VAL A 167 11.38 0.94 27.52
C VAL A 167 10.43 1.93 26.82
N GLY A 168 10.91 2.63 25.81
CA GLY A 168 10.07 3.37 24.88
C GLY A 168 10.02 2.63 23.54
N LEU A 169 8.93 1.95 23.24
CA LEU A 169 8.71 1.36 21.93
C LEU A 169 7.94 2.35 21.05
N ALA A 170 8.26 2.40 19.77
CA ALA A 170 7.51 3.14 18.76
C ALA A 170 7.31 2.24 17.54
N VAL A 171 6.30 2.55 16.74
CA VAL A 171 6.06 1.92 15.44
C VAL A 171 6.75 2.75 14.39
N GLY A 172 7.70 2.18 13.65
CA GLY A 172 8.29 2.79 12.46
C GLY A 172 7.60 2.28 11.21
N LEU A 173 7.12 3.19 10.38
CA LEU A 173 6.61 2.92 9.05
C LEU A 173 7.61 3.48 8.04
N PHE A 174 8.10 2.63 7.13
CA PHE A 174 9.13 2.99 6.19
C PHE A 174 8.62 2.83 4.76
N ILE A 175 8.50 3.94 4.06
CA ILE A 175 8.17 3.95 2.63
C ILE A 175 9.40 3.42 1.88
N TYR A 176 9.20 2.46 0.99
CA TYR A 176 10.27 1.85 0.22
C TYR A 176 9.86 1.57 -1.22
N LYS A 177 10.83 1.34 -2.06
CA LYS A 177 10.66 0.88 -3.43
C LYS A 177 11.27 -0.51 -3.58
N GLY A 178 10.59 -1.41 -4.30
CA GLY A 178 11.14 -2.71 -4.66
C GLY A 178 12.31 -2.59 -5.64
N GLU A 179 13.13 -3.62 -5.68
CA GLU A 179 14.28 -3.74 -6.56
C GLU A 179 13.92 -4.48 -7.86
N ASP A 180 14.63 -4.21 -8.94
CA ASP A 180 14.47 -4.95 -10.18
C ASP A 180 15.42 -6.15 -10.19
N LEU A 181 14.88 -7.32 -9.86
CA LEU A 181 15.57 -8.61 -9.84
C LEU A 181 15.21 -9.45 -11.07
N SER A 182 14.64 -8.86 -12.11
CA SER A 182 14.20 -9.55 -13.33
C SER A 182 15.31 -9.71 -14.38
N ILE A 183 16.42 -8.98 -14.24
CA ILE A 183 17.49 -8.88 -15.23
C ILE A 183 18.33 -10.17 -15.19
N SER A 184 18.25 -10.98 -16.25
CA SER A 184 18.87 -12.30 -16.33
C SER A 184 20.41 -12.33 -16.30
N THR A 185 21.06 -11.18 -16.46
CA THR A 185 22.53 -11.02 -16.39
C THR A 185 23.04 -10.72 -14.98
N SER A 186 22.16 -10.50 -14.02
CA SER A 186 22.50 -10.29 -12.62
C SER A 186 22.62 -11.62 -11.88
N GLU A 187 23.60 -11.76 -10.99
CA GLU A 187 23.72 -12.91 -10.09
C GLU A 187 22.52 -13.03 -9.14
N ASP A 188 21.85 -11.91 -8.87
CA ASP A 188 20.69 -11.80 -7.98
C ASP A 188 19.35 -12.01 -8.69
N CYS A 189 19.36 -12.44 -9.98
CA CYS A 189 18.14 -12.63 -10.74
C CYS A 189 17.20 -13.67 -10.12
N VAL A 190 15.97 -13.21 -9.80
CA VAL A 190 14.90 -14.09 -9.31
C VAL A 190 13.99 -14.51 -10.46
N PHE A 191 13.95 -15.82 -10.69
CA PHE A 191 13.25 -16.42 -11.82
C PHE A 191 12.29 -17.52 -11.39
N PHE A 192 11.03 -17.40 -11.79
CA PHE A 192 9.98 -18.38 -11.52
C PHE A 192 9.58 -19.11 -12.81
N SER A 193 9.49 -20.44 -12.74
CA SER A 193 8.99 -21.27 -13.84
C SER A 193 8.51 -22.65 -13.34
N PRO A 194 7.59 -23.30 -14.07
CA PRO A 194 7.20 -24.67 -13.78
C PRO A 194 8.37 -25.65 -13.84
N ASP A 195 9.32 -25.43 -14.75
CA ASP A 195 10.52 -26.28 -14.91
C ASP A 195 11.38 -26.27 -13.65
N ARG A 196 11.40 -25.17 -12.89
CA ARG A 196 12.10 -25.05 -11.60
C ARG A 196 11.26 -25.51 -10.40
N LYS A 197 10.02 -25.93 -10.62
CA LYS A 197 9.08 -26.37 -9.58
C LYS A 197 8.84 -25.33 -8.47
N ASN A 198 9.08 -24.04 -8.77
CA ASN A 198 8.86 -22.93 -7.86
C ASN A 198 7.62 -22.08 -8.21
N MET A 199 6.90 -22.46 -9.26
CA MET A 199 5.64 -21.89 -9.71
C MET A 199 4.52 -22.91 -9.47
N LYS A 200 3.38 -22.44 -8.93
CA LYS A 200 2.25 -23.31 -8.60
C LYS A 200 1.10 -23.16 -9.57
N ASP A 201 0.55 -21.96 -9.67
CA ASP A 201 -0.60 -21.68 -10.54
C ASP A 201 -0.29 -20.40 -11.32
N ALA A 202 -0.46 -20.44 -12.64
CA ALA A 202 -0.32 -19.29 -13.51
C ALA A 202 -1.62 -19.09 -14.28
N GLU A 203 -2.19 -17.90 -14.20
CA GLU A 203 -3.34 -17.47 -14.98
C GLU A 203 -2.99 -16.21 -15.76
N ILE A 204 -3.16 -16.23 -17.08
CA ILE A 204 -3.06 -15.05 -17.94
C ILE A 204 -4.46 -14.65 -18.32
N LYS A 205 -4.85 -13.44 -17.95
CA LYS A 205 -6.12 -12.84 -18.35
C LYS A 205 -5.83 -11.60 -19.18
N VAL A 206 -6.27 -11.59 -20.41
CA VAL A 206 -6.27 -10.42 -21.29
C VAL A 206 -7.70 -9.90 -21.38
N ASP A 207 -7.96 -8.73 -20.81
CA ASP A 207 -9.28 -8.10 -20.86
C ASP A 207 -9.14 -6.71 -21.50
N VAL A 208 -9.73 -6.57 -22.68
CA VAL A 208 -9.75 -5.33 -23.46
C VAL A 208 -11.09 -4.60 -23.39
N ALA A 209 -12.07 -5.13 -22.65
CA ALA A 209 -13.43 -4.58 -22.63
C ALA A 209 -13.48 -3.13 -22.16
N ASN A 210 -12.68 -2.81 -21.17
CA ASN A 210 -12.62 -1.48 -20.56
C ASN A 210 -11.54 -0.55 -21.15
N LYS A 211 -10.76 -1.03 -22.12
CA LYS A 211 -9.71 -0.22 -22.74
C LYS A 211 -10.27 1.08 -23.31
N LYS A 212 -9.66 2.20 -22.96
CA LYS A 212 -9.92 3.53 -23.52
C LYS A 212 -8.59 4.15 -23.97
N ASP A 213 -8.65 4.90 -25.04
CA ASP A 213 -7.47 5.50 -25.69
C ASP A 213 -7.47 7.03 -25.52
N VAL A 214 -8.66 7.62 -25.38
CA VAL A 214 -8.84 9.06 -25.17
C VAL A 214 -9.87 9.32 -24.07
N CYS A 215 -9.59 10.30 -23.22
CA CYS A 215 -10.49 10.78 -22.17
C CYS A 215 -10.75 12.27 -22.36
N PHE A 216 -12.03 12.66 -22.35
CA PHE A 216 -12.47 14.04 -22.25
C PHE A 216 -12.91 14.32 -20.82
N VAL A 217 -12.22 15.23 -20.15
CA VAL A 217 -12.50 15.59 -18.75
C VAL A 217 -13.16 16.95 -18.73
N LYS A 218 -14.40 17.01 -18.22
CA LYS A 218 -15.15 18.25 -18.04
C LYS A 218 -15.02 18.74 -16.62
N GLY A 219 -14.62 20.01 -16.45
CA GLY A 219 -14.57 20.70 -15.18
C GLY A 219 -15.36 21.99 -15.22
N LYS A 220 -15.54 22.65 -14.06
CA LYS A 220 -16.24 23.91 -13.89
C LYS A 220 -15.27 24.97 -13.34
N CYS A 221 -15.13 26.09 -14.05
CA CYS A 221 -14.28 27.21 -13.66
C CYS A 221 -14.97 28.09 -12.61
N ILE A 222 -14.19 28.95 -11.95
CA ILE A 222 -14.67 29.91 -10.92
C ILE A 222 -15.75 30.84 -11.48
N ASP A 223 -15.64 31.25 -12.76
CA ASP A 223 -16.61 32.11 -13.44
C ASP A 223 -17.90 31.38 -13.85
N GLY A 224 -18.03 30.10 -13.52
CA GLY A 224 -19.17 29.25 -13.87
C GLY A 224 -19.11 28.63 -15.26
N SER A 225 -18.10 28.98 -16.07
CA SER A 225 -17.88 28.34 -17.38
C SER A 225 -17.39 26.90 -17.25
N TYR A 226 -17.56 26.13 -18.32
CA TYR A 226 -17.05 24.75 -18.37
C TYR A 226 -15.77 24.67 -19.20
N LEU A 227 -14.83 23.88 -18.70
CA LEU A 227 -13.59 23.58 -19.37
C LEU A 227 -13.57 22.08 -19.72
N ILE A 228 -13.21 21.73 -20.95
CA ILE A 228 -12.99 20.35 -21.36
C ILE A 228 -11.52 20.19 -21.69
N VAL A 229 -10.88 19.21 -21.06
CA VAL A 229 -9.49 18.83 -21.30
C VAL A 229 -9.48 17.47 -21.97
N ARG A 230 -8.83 17.36 -23.13
CA ARG A 230 -8.59 16.10 -23.83
C ARG A 230 -7.27 15.49 -23.37
N VAL A 231 -7.28 14.20 -23.03
CA VAL A 231 -6.11 13.40 -22.65
C VAL A 231 -6.03 12.20 -23.60
N GLY A 232 -4.83 11.90 -24.08
CA GLY A 232 -4.60 10.87 -25.10
C GLY A 232 -4.47 11.48 -26.52
N ALA A 233 -3.74 10.79 -27.38
CA ALA A 233 -3.34 11.28 -28.69
C ALA A 233 -3.87 10.46 -29.87
N ASP A 234 -4.58 9.36 -29.62
CA ASP A 234 -5.09 8.49 -30.67
C ASP A 234 -6.26 9.15 -31.41
N GLU A 235 -6.19 9.17 -32.73
CA GLU A 235 -7.19 9.75 -33.65
C GLU A 235 -7.66 8.73 -34.70
N SER A 236 -7.38 7.44 -34.48
CA SER A 236 -7.81 6.38 -35.39
C SER A 236 -9.34 6.18 -35.36
N PRO A 237 -9.98 5.68 -36.43
CA PRO A 237 -11.42 5.34 -36.41
C PRO A 237 -11.81 4.28 -35.39
N SER A 238 -10.83 3.53 -34.85
CA SER A 238 -11.00 2.52 -33.82
C SER A 238 -10.76 3.05 -32.40
N THR A 239 -10.47 4.35 -32.26
CA THR A 239 -10.25 5.00 -30.97
C THR A 239 -11.43 4.81 -30.04
N ARG A 240 -11.15 4.32 -28.85
CA ARG A 240 -12.14 4.13 -27.78
C ARG A 240 -12.10 5.33 -26.85
N GLU A 241 -13.18 6.09 -26.85
CA GLU A 241 -13.29 7.31 -26.06
C GLU A 241 -14.03 7.09 -24.75
N MET A 242 -13.72 7.91 -23.76
CA MET A 242 -14.49 8.04 -22.52
C MET A 242 -14.69 9.51 -22.17
N PHE A 243 -15.76 9.79 -21.46
CA PHE A 243 -16.07 11.11 -20.93
C PHE A 243 -16.12 11.05 -19.40
N LEU A 244 -15.39 11.95 -18.76
CA LEU A 244 -15.31 12.04 -17.31
C LEU A 244 -15.87 13.40 -16.87
N ASP A 245 -17.02 13.40 -16.21
CA ASP A 245 -17.58 14.62 -15.62
C ASP A 245 -16.99 14.85 -14.24
N LYS A 246 -16.22 15.92 -14.11
CA LYS A 246 -15.58 16.42 -12.88
C LYS A 246 -16.07 17.82 -12.51
N THR A 247 -17.30 18.15 -12.87
CA THR A 247 -17.88 19.47 -12.54
C THR A 247 -18.13 19.69 -11.05
N ASN A 248 -18.12 18.62 -10.26
CA ASN A 248 -18.09 18.66 -8.79
C ASN A 248 -16.70 19.00 -8.21
N GLU A 249 -15.65 18.83 -9.00
CA GLU A 249 -14.27 19.20 -8.68
C GLU A 249 -13.96 20.58 -9.25
N GLU A 250 -14.68 21.60 -8.82
CA GLU A 250 -14.56 22.97 -9.34
C GLU A 250 -13.14 23.53 -9.21
N GLN A 251 -12.79 24.51 -10.04
CA GLN A 251 -11.55 25.29 -9.88
C GLN A 251 -11.58 25.94 -8.48
N ARG A 252 -10.51 25.74 -7.71
CA ARG A 252 -10.44 26.18 -6.30
C ARG A 252 -10.36 27.70 -6.21
N GLN A 253 -11.23 28.25 -5.35
CA GLN A 253 -11.15 29.65 -4.94
C GLN A 253 -10.23 29.80 -3.73
N ALA A 254 -9.63 30.97 -3.58
CA ALA A 254 -8.94 31.30 -2.33
C ALA A 254 -9.91 31.20 -1.15
N SER A 255 -9.53 30.47 -0.12
CA SER A 255 -10.32 30.36 1.11
C SER A 255 -9.44 30.53 2.35
N GLU A 256 -10.05 30.96 3.44
CA GLU A 256 -9.39 31.10 4.74
C GLU A 256 -10.18 30.31 5.78
N THR A 257 -9.49 29.43 6.49
CA THR A 257 -10.03 28.76 7.67
C THR A 257 -9.65 29.57 8.90
N LYS A 258 -10.62 29.92 9.71
CA LYS A 258 -10.45 30.73 10.94
C LYS A 258 -10.76 29.90 12.17
N ASP A 259 -10.05 30.16 13.28
CA ASP A 259 -10.33 29.59 14.58
C ASP A 259 -11.55 30.23 15.23
N GLU A 260 -11.94 29.76 16.43
CA GLU A 260 -13.05 30.31 17.23
C GLU A 260 -12.85 31.80 17.60
N ASN A 261 -11.60 32.29 17.54
CA ASN A 261 -11.24 33.69 17.81
C ASN A 261 -11.10 34.53 16.54
N SER A 262 -11.55 34.00 15.38
CA SER A 262 -11.47 34.65 14.07
C SER A 262 -10.03 34.86 13.53
N ASN A 263 -9.02 34.22 14.10
CA ASN A 263 -7.67 34.23 13.53
C ASN A 263 -7.59 33.28 12.36
N VAL A 264 -6.90 33.70 11.30
CA VAL A 264 -6.66 32.84 10.14
C VAL A 264 -5.68 31.74 10.52
N VAL A 265 -6.17 30.51 10.57
CA VAL A 265 -5.37 29.30 10.89
C VAL A 265 -4.74 28.74 9.63
N TYR A 266 -5.41 28.87 8.49
CA TYR A 266 -4.97 28.31 7.23
C TYR A 266 -5.53 29.10 6.04
N ARG A 267 -4.75 29.17 4.94
CA ARG A 267 -5.16 29.76 3.65
C ARG A 267 -5.00 28.75 2.54
N THR A 268 -6.08 28.47 1.83
CA THR A 268 -6.00 27.76 0.56
C THR A 268 -5.74 28.80 -0.55
N PRO A 269 -4.67 28.65 -1.34
CA PRO A 269 -4.40 29.54 -2.46
C PRO A 269 -5.47 29.39 -3.54
N GLU A 270 -5.73 30.45 -4.28
CA GLU A 270 -6.54 30.39 -5.49
C GLU A 270 -5.81 29.58 -6.56
N GLU A 271 -6.52 28.64 -7.17
CA GLU A 271 -5.98 27.83 -8.27
C GLU A 271 -6.07 28.62 -9.60
N THR A 272 -4.95 28.79 -10.26
CA THR A 272 -4.95 29.41 -11.60
C THR A 272 -5.63 28.48 -12.61
N LEU A 273 -6.12 29.07 -13.71
CA LEU A 273 -6.70 28.28 -14.81
C LEU A 273 -5.71 27.26 -15.39
N ALA A 274 -4.41 27.59 -15.38
CA ALA A 274 -3.36 26.67 -15.84
C ALA A 274 -3.20 25.46 -14.91
N GLU A 275 -3.17 25.69 -13.60
CA GLU A 275 -3.12 24.61 -12.59
C GLU A 275 -4.38 23.75 -12.64
N TYR A 276 -5.56 24.37 -12.79
CA TYR A 276 -6.80 23.62 -12.95
C TYR A 276 -6.82 22.73 -14.19
N LYS A 277 -6.30 23.23 -15.32
CA LYS A 277 -6.13 22.41 -16.53
C LYS A 277 -5.23 21.19 -16.27
N ILE A 278 -4.13 21.39 -15.57
CA ILE A 278 -3.22 20.29 -15.20
C ILE A 278 -3.92 19.28 -14.31
N ARG A 279 -4.71 19.73 -13.32
CA ARG A 279 -5.48 18.85 -12.45
C ARG A 279 -6.53 18.04 -13.21
N LEU A 280 -7.29 18.66 -14.11
CA LEU A 280 -8.23 17.96 -15.00
C LEU A 280 -7.49 16.97 -15.92
N TYR A 281 -6.34 17.36 -16.47
CA TYR A 281 -5.51 16.46 -17.27
C TYR A 281 -5.08 15.23 -16.47
N ASN A 282 -4.65 15.40 -15.23
CA ASN A 282 -4.27 14.30 -14.34
C ASN A 282 -5.44 13.36 -14.07
N PHE A 283 -6.66 13.85 -13.82
CA PHE A 283 -7.84 12.98 -13.71
C PHE A 283 -8.06 12.13 -14.97
N GLY A 284 -7.83 12.70 -16.14
CA GLY A 284 -7.93 11.97 -17.41
C GLY A 284 -6.84 10.91 -17.56
N VAL A 285 -5.61 11.21 -17.16
CA VAL A 285 -4.50 10.25 -17.14
C VAL A 285 -4.82 9.09 -16.21
N ASP A 286 -5.32 9.36 -15.02
CA ASP A 286 -5.69 8.32 -14.05
C ASP A 286 -6.82 7.43 -14.56
N ALA A 287 -7.83 8.04 -15.20
CA ALA A 287 -8.94 7.32 -15.82
C ALA A 287 -8.47 6.41 -16.98
N LEU A 288 -7.59 6.91 -17.84
CA LEU A 288 -6.99 6.11 -18.92
C LEU A 288 -6.09 5.00 -18.38
N ASN A 289 -5.29 5.28 -17.36
CA ASN A 289 -4.46 4.27 -16.71
C ASN A 289 -5.31 3.16 -16.06
N SER A 290 -6.46 3.50 -15.51
CA SER A 290 -7.41 2.55 -14.95
C SER A 290 -8.16 1.74 -16.02
N SER A 291 -8.22 2.25 -17.25
CA SER A 291 -8.91 1.63 -18.40
C SER A 291 -7.98 0.88 -19.35
N LYS A 292 -6.68 0.78 -19.04
CA LYS A 292 -5.73 0.03 -19.86
C LYS A 292 -6.12 -1.43 -20.01
N ILE A 293 -5.63 -2.06 -21.08
CA ILE A 293 -5.71 -3.52 -21.24
C ILE A 293 -5.20 -4.14 -19.94
N VAL A 294 -6.07 -4.88 -19.28
CA VAL A 294 -5.67 -5.68 -18.15
C VAL A 294 -5.08 -6.97 -18.70
N GLU A 295 -3.81 -6.93 -19.06
CA GLU A 295 -3.03 -8.14 -19.09
C GLU A 295 -2.64 -8.44 -17.66
N SER A 296 -3.52 -9.11 -16.94
CA SER A 296 -3.19 -9.58 -15.61
C SER A 296 -2.67 -11.00 -15.70
N ALA A 297 -1.40 -11.18 -15.50
CA ALA A 297 -0.88 -12.46 -15.10
C ALA A 297 -0.91 -12.50 -13.57
N THR A 298 -1.66 -13.43 -13.00
CA THR A 298 -1.60 -13.73 -11.57
C THR A 298 -0.91 -15.08 -11.39
N MET A 299 -0.05 -15.15 -10.41
CA MET A 299 0.77 -16.33 -10.18
C MET A 299 0.94 -16.55 -8.68
N SER A 300 0.75 -17.81 -8.26
CA SER A 300 1.10 -18.23 -6.92
C SER A 300 2.39 -19.05 -6.97
N VAL A 301 3.37 -18.67 -6.18
CA VAL A 301 4.65 -19.35 -6.09
C VAL A 301 4.93 -19.77 -4.65
N VAL A 302 5.67 -20.85 -4.46
CA VAL A 302 6.16 -21.23 -3.14
C VAL A 302 7.21 -20.20 -2.71
N ALA A 303 7.09 -19.66 -1.51
CA ALA A 303 7.89 -18.55 -1.02
C ALA A 303 9.35 -18.92 -0.67
N THR A 304 9.98 -19.77 -1.48
CA THR A 304 11.38 -20.16 -1.28
C THR A 304 12.31 -18.96 -1.51
N GLY A 305 13.06 -18.56 -0.47
CA GLY A 305 13.98 -17.43 -0.53
C GLY A 305 13.32 -16.06 -0.32
N TYR A 306 12.02 -16.02 0.01
CA TYR A 306 11.38 -14.75 0.42
C TYR A 306 12.06 -14.20 1.69
N GLY A 307 12.29 -12.89 1.72
CA GLY A 307 13.00 -12.21 2.79
C GLY A 307 14.53 -12.21 2.66
N GLU A 308 15.11 -13.20 1.94
CA GLU A 308 16.56 -13.30 1.69
C GLU A 308 16.94 -12.87 0.28
N LYS A 309 16.19 -13.35 -0.73
CA LYS A 309 16.48 -13.14 -2.15
C LYS A 309 15.55 -12.13 -2.81
N TYR A 310 14.35 -12.01 -2.32
CA TYR A 310 13.35 -11.08 -2.82
C TYR A 310 12.31 -10.76 -1.74
N ARG A 311 11.59 -9.66 -1.89
CA ARG A 311 10.58 -9.15 -0.95
C ARG A 311 9.39 -8.54 -1.70
N LEU A 312 8.37 -8.10 -0.97
CA LEU A 312 7.24 -7.37 -1.52
C LEU A 312 7.73 -6.15 -2.32
N GLY A 313 7.15 -5.94 -3.49
CA GLY A 313 7.46 -4.84 -4.40
C GLY A 313 8.56 -5.12 -5.40
N ASP A 314 9.38 -6.16 -5.20
CA ASP A 314 10.43 -6.50 -6.16
C ASP A 314 9.86 -6.96 -7.49
N LEU A 315 10.57 -6.64 -8.57
CA LEU A 315 10.30 -7.12 -9.90
C LEU A 315 11.05 -8.43 -10.13
N VAL A 316 10.33 -9.45 -10.55
CA VAL A 316 10.86 -10.80 -10.77
C VAL A 316 10.46 -11.31 -12.16
N ARG A 317 11.28 -12.15 -12.76
CA ARG A 317 10.97 -12.73 -14.08
C ARG A 317 10.19 -14.03 -13.94
N CYS A 318 9.14 -14.17 -14.73
CA CYS A 318 8.26 -15.33 -14.75
C CYS A 318 8.16 -15.87 -16.17
N GLN A 319 8.40 -17.17 -16.33
CA GLN A 319 8.32 -17.83 -17.63
C GLN A 319 7.55 -19.15 -17.53
N ASP A 320 6.56 -19.32 -18.39
CA ASP A 320 5.91 -20.61 -18.65
C ASP A 320 5.82 -20.85 -20.16
N LYS A 321 6.66 -21.76 -20.66
CA LYS A 321 6.74 -22.09 -22.09
C LYS A 321 5.46 -22.73 -22.62
N LYS A 322 4.67 -23.40 -21.78
CA LYS A 322 3.43 -24.09 -22.20
C LYS A 322 2.33 -23.10 -22.61
N ILE A 323 2.27 -21.97 -21.90
CA ILE A 323 1.28 -20.92 -22.16
C ILE A 323 1.88 -19.69 -22.84
N GLY A 324 3.16 -19.77 -23.25
CA GLY A 324 3.86 -18.66 -23.93
C GLY A 324 4.12 -17.45 -23.05
N LEU A 325 4.17 -17.61 -21.71
CA LEU A 325 4.41 -16.53 -20.78
C LEU A 325 5.92 -16.29 -20.64
N ASP A 326 6.37 -15.05 -20.83
CA ASP A 326 7.69 -14.53 -20.44
C ASP A 326 7.54 -13.05 -20.09
N VAL A 327 7.39 -12.77 -18.80
CA VAL A 327 7.03 -11.44 -18.29
C VAL A 327 7.80 -11.10 -17.01
N VAL A 328 7.92 -9.83 -16.75
CA VAL A 328 8.35 -9.28 -15.45
C VAL A 328 7.12 -9.01 -14.61
N MET A 329 7.11 -9.49 -13.37
CA MET A 329 5.98 -9.33 -12.46
C MET A 329 6.43 -8.75 -11.13
N THR A 330 5.54 -7.98 -10.49
CA THR A 330 5.78 -7.44 -9.15
C THR A 330 5.35 -8.46 -8.09
N VAL A 331 6.14 -8.62 -7.04
CA VAL A 331 5.77 -9.37 -5.83
C VAL A 331 4.73 -8.56 -5.04
N LYS A 332 3.45 -8.96 -5.16
CA LYS A 332 2.31 -8.17 -4.64
C LYS A 332 1.85 -8.55 -3.25
N GLN A 333 1.92 -9.83 -2.92
CA GLN A 333 1.39 -10.34 -1.66
C GLN A 333 2.22 -11.51 -1.16
N TYR A 334 2.41 -11.57 0.15
CA TYR A 334 3.01 -12.68 0.86
C TYR A 334 2.02 -13.26 1.85
N ASP A 335 1.74 -14.55 1.70
CA ASP A 335 0.78 -15.29 2.51
C ASP A 335 1.51 -16.28 3.41
N ILE A 336 1.20 -16.27 4.69
CA ILE A 336 1.63 -17.27 5.67
C ILE A 336 0.39 -17.99 6.20
N GLU A 337 0.42 -19.30 6.22
CA GLU A 337 -0.60 -20.15 6.83
C GLU A 337 0.08 -21.20 7.70
N ILE A 338 -0.02 -21.06 9.00
CA ILE A 338 0.54 -21.98 9.99
C ILE A 338 -0.62 -22.59 10.79
N ASP A 339 -0.78 -23.89 10.68
CA ASP A 339 -1.76 -24.65 11.44
C ASP A 339 -1.21 -26.00 11.89
N ARG A 340 -2.08 -26.91 12.34
CA ARG A 340 -1.71 -28.27 12.75
C ARG A 340 -1.21 -29.13 11.57
N ASN A 341 -1.57 -28.77 10.33
CA ASN A 341 -1.22 -29.51 9.12
C ASN A 341 0.13 -29.08 8.55
N GLY A 342 0.62 -27.90 8.90
CA GLY A 342 1.91 -27.44 8.44
C GLY A 342 2.14 -25.93 8.51
N ASP A 343 3.25 -25.53 7.89
CA ASP A 343 3.66 -24.15 7.65
C ASP A 343 3.73 -23.97 6.13
N ASN A 344 2.73 -23.29 5.59
CA ASN A 344 2.61 -23.02 4.15
C ASN A 344 2.85 -21.54 3.90
N ARG A 345 3.65 -21.24 2.90
CA ARG A 345 4.01 -19.86 2.53
C ARG A 345 3.95 -19.70 1.04
N TYR A 346 3.23 -18.67 0.62
CA TYR A 346 3.00 -18.39 -0.79
C TYR A 346 3.28 -16.92 -1.08
N VAL A 347 3.70 -16.67 -2.31
CA VAL A 347 3.82 -15.32 -2.84
C VAL A 347 2.88 -15.20 -4.02
N ARG A 348 2.14 -14.09 -4.08
CA ARG A 348 1.32 -13.75 -5.25
C ARG A 348 2.03 -12.65 -6.03
N LEU A 349 2.15 -12.90 -7.32
CA LEU A 349 2.73 -11.98 -8.28
C LEU A 349 1.61 -11.33 -9.10
N GLY A 350 1.80 -10.09 -9.49
CA GLY A 350 0.86 -9.32 -10.30
C GLY A 350 1.54 -8.21 -11.08
N ASP A 351 0.74 -7.39 -11.80
CA ASP A 351 1.21 -6.27 -12.62
C ASP A 351 2.34 -6.67 -13.58
N SER A 352 1.99 -7.45 -14.59
CA SER A 352 2.97 -7.92 -15.58
C SER A 352 3.40 -6.82 -16.54
N LYS A 353 4.68 -6.83 -16.92
CA LYS A 353 5.27 -6.04 -18.01
C LYS A 353 5.97 -6.98 -18.98
N ALA A 354 6.05 -6.60 -20.26
CA ALA A 354 6.87 -7.34 -21.21
C ALA A 354 8.34 -7.28 -20.81
N VAL A 355 9.10 -8.34 -21.12
CA VAL A 355 10.54 -8.37 -20.84
C VAL A 355 11.22 -7.36 -21.77
N GLY A 356 11.86 -6.34 -21.20
CA GLY A 356 12.61 -5.32 -21.93
C GLY A 356 11.88 -3.98 -22.14
N GLU A 357 10.73 -3.77 -21.50
CA GLU A 357 10.05 -2.47 -21.41
C GLU A 357 10.40 -1.69 -20.13
#